data_af2fb7bb0db77e9d43d4bb487999e68b
#
_entry.id   af2fb7bb0db77e9d43d4bb487999e68b
#
_cell.length_a   1.000
_cell.length_b   1.000
_cell.length_c   1.000
_cell.angle_alpha   90.00
_cell.angle_beta   90.00
_cell.angle_gamma   90.00
#
_symmetry.space_group_name_H-M   'P 1'
#
loop_
_entity.id
_entity.type
_entity.pdbx_description
1 polymer ?
#
loop_
_entity_poly.entity_id
_entity_poly.type
_entity_poly.pdbx_seq_one_letter_code
_entity_poly.pdbx_strand_id
1 'polypeptide(L)'
;MRTFTLALVQHGSPVGQKAANLAATLSWARQAKEAGADLVCFPELGITGHAGHPQMVAEAEPVPDGEEVRALADLARELDLYICAGIAEDDRGLHYNTQFVVGPEGYRGKQRKVHLSADEYFFFRGGTRLPVFDLPFARVGIIICYDNNFPELARCLAVDGAEVILAPHAARFGAWPEDEEGRKQAVRRVKENWRLVHACRSYDNGVYSAVVNTAGRSALDIEGVEANHAGGCLVMDPRGQMAAESVSEDIEEEMLLVDLDGEMVAERRRQACFNLQTRRPEVFGALVRPTE
;
A
#
# COMPACT_ATOMS: atom_id res chain seq x y z
N MET A 1 1.69 -3.64 19.89
CA MET A 1 0.46 -2.97 19.39
C MET A 1 -0.76 -3.40 20.22
N ARG A 2 -1.86 -2.65 20.18
CA ARG A 2 -3.17 -3.13 20.64
C ARG A 2 -3.97 -3.69 19.45
N THR A 3 -5.01 -4.46 19.72
CA THR A 3 -5.94 -4.92 18.66
C THR A 3 -6.66 -3.72 18.06
N PHE A 4 -6.80 -3.70 16.73
CA PHE A 4 -7.50 -2.65 15.98
C PHE A 4 -8.04 -3.20 14.66
N THR A 5 -9.02 -2.51 14.08
CA THR A 5 -9.64 -2.90 12.81
C THR A 5 -9.00 -2.14 11.64
N LEU A 6 -8.45 -2.90 10.67
CA LEU A 6 -7.91 -2.39 9.42
C LEU A 6 -8.92 -2.59 8.29
N ALA A 7 -9.17 -1.53 7.51
CA ALA A 7 -9.86 -1.60 6.22
C ALA A 7 -8.85 -1.50 5.08
N LEU A 8 -8.95 -2.38 4.09
CA LEU A 8 -8.24 -2.31 2.81
C LEU A 8 -9.27 -2.10 1.71
N VAL A 9 -9.16 -1.02 0.95
CA VAL A 9 -10.15 -0.67 -0.08
C VAL A 9 -9.53 -0.76 -1.46
N GLN A 10 -9.89 -1.80 -2.21
CA GLN A 10 -9.58 -1.88 -3.64
C GLN A 10 -10.62 -1.10 -4.44
N HIS A 11 -10.20 -0.04 -5.13
CA HIS A 11 -11.10 0.77 -5.94
C HIS A 11 -10.42 1.24 -7.23
N GLY A 12 -11.23 1.72 -8.18
CA GLY A 12 -10.75 2.31 -9.42
C GLY A 12 -10.09 3.67 -9.21
N SER A 13 -9.02 3.92 -9.95
CA SER A 13 -8.24 5.17 -9.86
C SER A 13 -7.81 5.60 -11.27
N PRO A 14 -8.73 6.00 -12.16
CA PRO A 14 -8.38 6.42 -13.51
C PRO A 14 -7.46 7.65 -13.51
N VAL A 15 -6.40 7.60 -14.32
CA VAL A 15 -5.47 8.73 -14.51
C VAL A 15 -6.20 9.90 -15.15
N GLY A 16 -5.87 11.13 -14.70
CA GLY A 16 -6.51 12.36 -15.20
C GLY A 16 -7.93 12.63 -14.65
N GLN A 17 -8.33 11.88 -13.63
CA GLN A 17 -9.63 12.05 -12.96
C GLN A 17 -9.46 12.27 -11.45
N LYS A 18 -8.45 13.07 -11.08
CA LYS A 18 -8.06 13.30 -9.67
C LYS A 18 -9.24 13.66 -8.76
N ALA A 19 -10.11 14.57 -9.19
CA ALA A 19 -11.27 14.99 -8.39
C ALA A 19 -12.27 13.83 -8.15
N ALA A 20 -12.53 13.00 -9.16
CA ALA A 20 -13.41 11.83 -9.02
C ALA A 20 -12.78 10.77 -8.13
N ASN A 21 -11.48 10.52 -8.30
CA ASN A 21 -10.73 9.57 -7.45
C ASN A 21 -10.70 10.01 -5.98
N LEU A 22 -10.51 11.32 -5.73
CA LEU A 22 -10.60 11.87 -4.37
C LEU A 22 -12.01 11.68 -3.79
N ALA A 23 -13.06 12.01 -4.56
CA ALA A 23 -14.43 11.84 -4.11
C ALA A 23 -14.75 10.36 -3.74
N ALA A 24 -14.27 9.41 -4.55
CA ALA A 24 -14.38 7.98 -4.26
C ALA A 24 -13.61 7.60 -2.98
N THR A 25 -12.37 8.07 -2.83
CA THR A 25 -11.54 7.82 -1.64
C THR A 25 -12.20 8.36 -0.37
N LEU A 26 -12.76 9.58 -0.42
CA LEU A 26 -13.49 10.18 0.70
C LEU A 26 -14.74 9.36 1.07
N SER A 27 -15.49 8.89 0.05
CA SER A 27 -16.68 8.06 0.24
C SER A 27 -16.33 6.72 0.89
N TRP A 28 -15.30 6.04 0.40
CA TRP A 28 -14.83 4.78 0.96
C TRP A 28 -14.28 4.93 2.38
N ALA A 29 -13.60 6.04 2.69
CA ALA A 29 -13.13 6.31 4.04
C ALA A 29 -14.31 6.46 5.04
N ARG A 30 -15.41 7.10 4.64
CA ARG A 30 -16.65 7.16 5.46
C ARG A 30 -17.23 5.78 5.69
N GLN A 31 -17.36 4.97 4.64
CA GLN A 31 -17.86 3.60 4.75
C GLN A 31 -16.95 2.73 5.64
N ALA A 32 -15.63 2.88 5.54
CA ALA A 32 -14.69 2.16 6.41
C ALA A 32 -14.90 2.52 7.88
N LYS A 33 -15.12 3.81 8.19
CA LYS A 33 -15.43 4.24 9.56
C LYS A 33 -16.77 3.70 10.04
N GLU A 34 -17.80 3.76 9.21
CA GLU A 34 -19.14 3.19 9.54
C GLU A 34 -19.07 1.69 9.82
N ALA A 35 -18.16 0.98 9.13
CA ALA A 35 -17.89 -0.44 9.34
C ALA A 35 -16.95 -0.73 10.53
N GLY A 36 -16.49 0.30 11.26
CA GLY A 36 -15.73 0.16 12.51
C GLY A 36 -14.21 0.19 12.34
N ALA A 37 -13.68 0.62 11.18
CA ALA A 37 -12.24 0.70 10.98
C ALA A 37 -11.58 1.79 11.86
N ASP A 38 -10.38 1.50 12.37
CA ASP A 38 -9.46 2.44 13.00
C ASP A 38 -8.47 3.03 11.99
N LEU A 39 -8.12 2.24 10.97
CA LEU A 39 -7.22 2.61 9.87
C LEU A 39 -7.80 2.11 8.55
N VAL A 40 -7.78 2.96 7.53
CA VAL A 40 -8.08 2.55 6.14
C VAL A 40 -6.85 2.76 5.26
N CYS A 41 -6.56 1.79 4.40
CA CYS A 41 -5.48 1.87 3.41
C CYS A 41 -6.04 1.76 2.00
N PHE A 42 -5.64 2.72 1.16
CA PHE A 42 -5.98 2.84 -0.25
C PHE A 42 -4.79 2.45 -1.14
N PRO A 43 -5.03 2.12 -2.43
CA PRO A 43 -4.01 1.71 -3.37
C PRO A 43 -2.91 2.75 -3.62
N GLU A 44 -1.81 2.28 -4.21
CA GLU A 44 -0.76 3.10 -4.78
C GLU A 44 -1.33 4.10 -5.81
N LEU A 45 -0.92 5.38 -5.71
CA LEU A 45 -1.41 6.47 -6.57
C LEU A 45 -2.95 6.52 -6.69
N GLY A 46 -3.67 6.08 -5.66
CA GLY A 46 -5.12 5.97 -5.66
C GLY A 46 -5.86 7.28 -5.93
N ILE A 47 -5.22 8.44 -5.72
CA ILE A 47 -5.79 9.76 -5.99
C ILE A 47 -5.49 10.22 -7.42
N THR A 48 -4.26 10.07 -7.90
CA THR A 48 -3.84 10.55 -9.22
C THR A 48 -3.93 9.51 -10.34
N GLY A 49 -4.03 8.23 -9.96
CA GLY A 49 -4.03 7.09 -10.88
C GLY A 49 -2.62 6.65 -11.30
N HIS A 50 -2.51 5.41 -11.79
CA HIS A 50 -1.27 4.80 -12.27
C HIS A 50 -1.40 4.36 -13.72
N ALA A 51 -0.54 4.87 -14.60
CA ALA A 51 -0.37 4.43 -15.98
C ALA A 51 1.06 4.71 -16.44
N GLY A 52 1.54 4.06 -17.49
CA GLY A 52 2.85 4.37 -18.09
C GLY A 52 2.82 5.62 -18.99
N HIS A 53 2.30 6.73 -18.50
CA HIS A 53 2.08 7.94 -19.30
C HIS A 53 2.36 9.23 -18.49
N PRO A 54 2.84 10.34 -19.12
CA PRO A 54 3.11 11.60 -18.43
C PRO A 54 1.93 12.19 -17.66
N GLN A 55 0.68 11.88 -18.04
CA GLN A 55 -0.52 12.30 -17.33
C GLN A 55 -0.53 11.86 -15.85
N MET A 56 0.22 10.82 -15.51
CA MET A 56 0.36 10.31 -14.15
C MET A 56 0.94 11.35 -13.17
N VAL A 57 1.74 12.30 -13.68
CA VAL A 57 2.35 13.38 -12.88
C VAL A 57 1.79 14.77 -13.20
N ALA A 58 0.86 14.86 -14.15
CA ALA A 58 0.30 16.15 -14.57
C ALA A 58 -0.52 16.83 -13.47
N GLU A 59 -1.08 16.02 -12.55
CA GLU A 59 -1.88 16.49 -11.41
C GLU A 59 -1.17 16.29 -10.07
N ALA A 60 0.19 16.14 -10.10
CA ALA A 60 0.99 16.02 -8.89
C ALA A 60 0.89 17.27 -8.01
N GLU A 61 0.89 17.07 -6.70
CA GLU A 61 0.79 18.17 -5.73
C GLU A 61 1.77 18.03 -4.56
N PRO A 62 2.06 19.12 -3.82
CA PRO A 62 2.90 19.03 -2.63
C PRO A 62 2.29 18.15 -1.54
N VAL A 63 3.11 17.36 -0.87
CA VAL A 63 2.74 16.61 0.34
C VAL A 63 3.59 17.12 1.50
N PRO A 64 2.99 17.71 2.58
CA PRO A 64 1.56 17.63 2.97
C PRO A 64 0.65 18.77 2.49
N ASP A 65 1.16 19.77 1.80
CA ASP A 65 0.47 21.07 1.64
C ASP A 65 -0.52 21.09 0.46
N GLY A 66 -0.72 19.98 -0.23
CA GLY A 66 -1.66 19.83 -1.32
C GLY A 66 -3.13 19.86 -0.89
N GLU A 67 -4.03 20.13 -1.84
CA GLU A 67 -5.47 20.25 -1.57
C GLU A 67 -6.09 18.91 -1.17
N GLU A 68 -5.74 17.83 -1.86
CA GLU A 68 -6.26 16.48 -1.62
C GLU A 68 -5.76 15.92 -0.28
N VAL A 69 -4.48 16.19 0.05
CA VAL A 69 -3.92 15.78 1.35
C VAL A 69 -4.65 16.50 2.49
N ARG A 70 -4.93 17.79 2.33
CA ARG A 70 -5.71 18.55 3.33
C ARG A 70 -7.14 18.05 3.45
N ALA A 71 -7.82 17.78 2.32
CA ALA A 71 -9.18 17.23 2.34
C ALA A 71 -9.26 15.90 3.10
N LEU A 72 -8.28 15.01 2.89
CA LEU A 72 -8.21 13.74 3.62
C LEU A 72 -7.83 13.94 5.11
N ALA A 73 -6.99 14.91 5.43
CA ALA A 73 -6.67 15.24 6.82
C ALA A 73 -7.88 15.82 7.58
N ASP A 74 -8.68 16.63 6.91
CA ASP A 74 -9.92 17.17 7.49
C ASP A 74 -10.96 16.06 7.71
N LEU A 75 -11.12 15.14 6.74
CA LEU A 75 -11.97 13.98 6.88
C LEU A 75 -11.48 13.04 8.01
N ALA A 76 -10.19 12.79 8.09
CA ALA A 76 -9.60 11.96 9.14
C ALA A 76 -9.91 12.51 10.56
N ARG A 77 -9.88 13.85 10.70
CA ARG A 77 -10.25 14.54 11.95
C ARG A 77 -11.75 14.44 12.22
N GLU A 78 -12.59 14.65 11.20
CA GLU A 78 -14.06 14.54 11.31
C GLU A 78 -14.49 13.15 11.78
N LEU A 79 -13.87 12.11 11.22
CA LEU A 79 -14.25 10.73 11.44
C LEU A 79 -13.53 10.05 12.62
N ASP A 80 -12.53 10.68 13.23
CA ASP A 80 -11.61 10.00 14.15
C ASP A 80 -11.07 8.69 13.54
N LEU A 81 -10.45 8.81 12.34
CA LEU A 81 -9.97 7.72 11.50
C LEU A 81 -8.56 7.99 11.01
N TYR A 82 -7.71 6.97 10.98
CA TYR A 82 -6.44 7.04 10.27
C TYR A 82 -6.62 6.63 8.81
N ILE A 83 -6.03 7.40 7.89
CA ILE A 83 -6.14 7.17 6.44
C ILE A 83 -4.74 7.11 5.84
N CYS A 84 -4.45 6.03 5.09
CA CYS A 84 -3.25 5.86 4.30
C CYS A 84 -3.64 5.90 2.81
N ALA A 85 -3.17 6.89 2.05
CA ALA A 85 -3.56 7.11 0.66
C ALA A 85 -2.37 7.45 -0.24
N GLY A 86 -2.47 7.10 -1.53
CA GLY A 86 -1.42 7.25 -2.54
C GLY A 86 -1.67 8.40 -3.52
N ILE A 87 -0.62 9.17 -3.81
CA ILE A 87 -0.68 10.32 -4.71
C ILE A 87 0.66 10.52 -5.46
N ALA A 88 0.62 11.11 -6.64
CA ALA A 88 1.80 11.69 -7.27
C ALA A 88 2.17 12.99 -6.52
N GLU A 89 3.35 13.00 -5.90
CA GLU A 89 3.85 14.16 -5.16
C GLU A 89 4.72 15.04 -6.05
N ASP A 90 4.51 16.36 -6.00
CA ASP A 90 5.47 17.36 -6.49
C ASP A 90 6.29 17.93 -5.32
N ASP A 91 7.60 17.72 -5.33
CA ASP A 91 8.54 18.39 -4.43
C ASP A 91 9.44 19.31 -5.25
N ARG A 92 8.97 20.53 -5.50
CA ARG A 92 9.71 21.58 -6.23
C ARG A 92 10.14 21.16 -7.63
N GLY A 93 9.20 20.55 -8.38
CA GLY A 93 9.41 20.05 -9.74
C GLY A 93 10.06 18.66 -9.83
N LEU A 94 10.29 18.00 -8.70
CA LEU A 94 10.67 16.59 -8.65
C LEU A 94 9.44 15.76 -8.23
N HIS A 95 9.08 14.80 -9.05
CA HIS A 95 7.90 13.97 -8.78
C HIS A 95 8.27 12.67 -8.07
N TYR A 96 7.39 12.26 -7.14
CA TYR A 96 7.52 11.03 -6.38
C TYR A 96 6.19 10.27 -6.35
N ASN A 97 6.27 8.96 -6.41
CA ASN A 97 5.15 8.08 -6.07
C ASN A 97 5.11 7.97 -4.54
N THR A 98 4.10 8.56 -3.93
CA THR A 98 4.05 8.80 -2.48
C THR A 98 2.80 8.23 -1.87
N GLN A 99 2.99 7.48 -0.77
CA GLN A 99 1.92 7.08 0.14
C GLN A 99 2.04 7.92 1.41
N PHE A 100 0.96 8.56 1.84
CA PHE A 100 0.95 9.40 3.04
C PHE A 100 -0.07 8.91 4.06
N VAL A 101 0.14 9.29 5.32
CA VAL A 101 -0.74 8.96 6.43
C VAL A 101 -1.26 10.26 7.05
N VAL A 102 -2.57 10.32 7.22
CA VAL A 102 -3.27 11.36 8.00
C VAL A 102 -4.10 10.70 9.10
N GLY A 103 -4.38 11.44 10.15
CA GLY A 103 -5.18 10.98 11.29
C GLY A 103 -5.93 12.12 11.95
N PRO A 104 -6.60 11.89 13.08
CA PRO A 104 -7.33 12.92 13.82
C PRO A 104 -6.48 14.14 14.17
N GLU A 105 -5.18 13.95 14.38
CA GLU A 105 -4.22 15.01 14.68
C GLU A 105 -3.68 15.72 13.42
N GLY A 106 -4.13 15.31 12.22
CA GLY A 106 -3.67 15.82 10.94
C GLY A 106 -2.64 14.92 10.26
N TYR A 107 -1.74 15.52 9.48
CA TYR A 107 -0.69 14.80 8.73
C TYR A 107 0.31 14.12 9.66
N ARG A 108 0.56 12.81 9.41
CA ARG A 108 1.48 11.97 10.20
C ARG A 108 2.81 11.70 9.53
N GLY A 109 2.87 11.78 8.21
CA GLY A 109 4.07 11.55 7.43
C GLY A 109 3.80 10.88 6.09
N LYS A 110 4.88 10.61 5.36
CA LYS A 110 4.83 9.98 4.02
C LYS A 110 5.96 8.99 3.80
N GLN A 111 5.68 8.00 2.95
CA GLN A 111 6.64 7.10 2.33
C GLN A 111 6.69 7.39 0.83
N ARG A 112 7.84 7.71 0.29
CA ARG A 112 8.10 7.75 -1.16
C ARG A 112 8.55 6.37 -1.61
N LYS A 113 8.04 5.85 -2.71
CA LYS A 113 8.48 4.59 -3.31
C LYS A 113 9.99 4.60 -3.53
N VAL A 114 10.68 3.57 -3.05
CA VAL A 114 12.14 3.51 -3.08
C VAL A 114 12.61 2.96 -4.42
N HIS A 115 12.05 1.82 -4.83
CA HIS A 115 12.39 1.15 -6.08
C HIS A 115 11.30 1.39 -7.11
N LEU A 116 11.66 2.06 -8.18
CA LEU A 116 10.75 2.33 -9.29
C LEU A 116 10.71 1.13 -10.24
N SER A 117 9.57 0.87 -10.84
CA SER A 117 9.41 -0.19 -11.84
C SER A 117 9.40 0.38 -13.25
N ALA A 118 10.01 -0.34 -14.19
CA ALA A 118 9.90 -0.11 -15.63
C ALA A 118 9.80 1.38 -16.05
N ASP A 119 8.62 1.78 -16.47
CA ASP A 119 8.27 3.10 -16.98
C ASP A 119 8.23 4.20 -15.91
N GLU A 120 8.11 3.87 -14.62
CA GLU A 120 8.12 4.85 -13.54
C GLU A 120 9.43 5.69 -13.50
N TYR A 121 10.55 5.13 -13.94
CA TYR A 121 11.84 5.84 -14.03
C TYR A 121 11.78 7.09 -14.92
N PHE A 122 10.85 7.17 -15.86
CA PHE A 122 10.70 8.34 -16.71
C PHE A 122 9.98 9.50 -16.01
N PHE A 123 9.21 9.22 -14.96
CA PHE A 123 8.30 10.19 -14.34
C PHE A 123 8.64 10.49 -12.89
N PHE A 124 9.12 9.51 -12.14
CA PHE A 124 9.36 9.62 -10.71
C PHE A 124 10.83 9.51 -10.32
N ARG A 125 11.11 9.99 -9.11
CA ARG A 125 12.38 9.76 -8.41
C ARG A 125 12.16 8.75 -7.28
N GLY A 126 13.19 7.93 -7.02
CA GLY A 126 13.18 7.00 -5.90
C GLY A 126 13.29 7.72 -4.56
N GLY A 127 12.52 7.27 -3.57
CA GLY A 127 12.67 7.70 -2.18
C GLY A 127 13.96 7.17 -1.55
N THR A 128 14.40 7.82 -0.48
CA THR A 128 15.66 7.47 0.22
C THR A 128 15.45 7.16 1.70
N ARG A 129 14.21 7.04 2.16
CA ARG A 129 13.84 6.83 3.56
C ARG A 129 12.80 5.74 3.70
N LEU A 130 12.81 5.05 4.85
CA LEU A 130 11.83 4.04 5.25
C LEU A 130 11.31 4.39 6.64
N PRO A 131 10.40 5.37 6.77
CA PRO A 131 9.85 5.75 8.07
C PRO A 131 8.92 4.68 8.62
N VAL A 132 8.89 4.55 9.95
CA VAL A 132 7.84 3.85 10.69
C VAL A 132 6.95 4.91 11.34
N PHE A 133 5.64 4.79 11.16
CA PHE A 133 4.64 5.72 11.69
C PHE A 133 4.11 5.20 13.02
N ASP A 134 4.30 5.97 14.08
CA ASP A 134 3.74 5.67 15.39
C ASP A 134 2.27 6.14 15.43
N LEU A 135 1.35 5.17 15.36
CA LEU A 135 -0.08 5.38 15.54
C LEU A 135 -0.51 4.91 16.94
N PRO A 136 -1.64 5.38 17.51
CA PRO A 136 -2.03 5.06 18.89
C PRO A 136 -2.21 3.55 19.17
N PHE A 137 -2.39 2.75 18.12
CA PHE A 137 -2.66 1.32 18.22
C PHE A 137 -1.54 0.44 17.67
N ALA A 138 -0.69 0.94 16.74
CA ALA A 138 0.38 0.16 16.13
C ALA A 138 1.48 1.04 15.53
N ARG A 139 2.67 0.46 15.36
CA ARG A 139 3.75 1.01 14.55
C ARG A 139 3.64 0.48 13.13
N VAL A 140 3.41 1.37 12.16
CA VAL A 140 3.08 1.01 10.78
C VAL A 140 4.22 1.39 9.84
N GLY A 141 4.69 0.44 9.03
CA GLY A 141 5.57 0.68 7.89
C GLY A 141 4.80 0.60 6.58
N ILE A 142 5.35 1.21 5.51
CA ILE A 142 4.74 1.18 4.17
C ILE A 142 5.78 0.73 3.16
N ILE A 143 5.39 -0.21 2.28
CA ILE A 143 6.20 -0.71 1.15
C ILE A 143 5.33 -0.63 -0.11
N ILE A 144 5.72 0.18 -1.09
CA ILE A 144 4.86 0.51 -2.23
C ILE A 144 5.15 -0.43 -3.41
N CYS A 145 4.18 -1.27 -3.77
CA CYS A 145 4.13 -2.08 -5.00
C CYS A 145 5.45 -2.81 -5.30
N TYR A 146 6.22 -2.36 -6.28
CA TYR A 146 7.48 -2.99 -6.71
C TYR A 146 8.52 -3.11 -5.59
N ASP A 147 8.48 -2.25 -4.58
CA ASP A 147 9.29 -2.36 -3.36
C ASP A 147 9.16 -3.72 -2.67
N ASN A 148 8.02 -4.40 -2.82
CA ASN A 148 7.78 -5.72 -2.23
C ASN A 148 8.63 -6.85 -2.85
N ASN A 149 9.30 -6.61 -3.97
CA ASN A 149 10.29 -7.54 -4.52
C ASN A 149 11.62 -7.54 -3.75
N PHE A 150 11.83 -6.56 -2.87
CA PHE A 150 13.05 -6.38 -2.08
C PHE A 150 12.78 -6.72 -0.61
N PRO A 151 13.14 -7.94 -0.12
CA PRO A 151 12.90 -8.35 1.26
C PRO A 151 13.59 -7.46 2.29
N GLU A 152 14.63 -6.75 1.89
CA GLU A 152 15.42 -5.84 2.72
C GLU A 152 14.55 -4.73 3.32
N LEU A 153 13.60 -4.17 2.54
CA LEU A 153 12.75 -3.09 3.03
C LEU A 153 11.86 -3.54 4.19
N ALA A 154 11.21 -4.70 4.06
CA ALA A 154 10.41 -5.26 5.13
C ALA A 154 11.26 -5.54 6.38
N ARG A 155 12.49 -6.04 6.18
CA ARG A 155 13.45 -6.27 7.25
C ARG A 155 13.86 -4.99 7.96
N CYS A 156 14.17 -3.92 7.22
CA CYS A 156 14.51 -2.62 7.78
C CYS A 156 13.37 -2.07 8.63
N LEU A 157 12.15 -2.03 8.09
CA LEU A 157 10.96 -1.57 8.81
C LEU A 157 10.72 -2.37 10.10
N ALA A 158 10.86 -3.70 10.04
CA ALA A 158 10.66 -4.55 11.21
C ALA A 158 11.75 -4.33 12.28
N VAL A 159 13.01 -4.10 11.87
CA VAL A 159 14.13 -3.76 12.78
C VAL A 159 13.86 -2.40 13.45
N ASP A 160 13.30 -1.44 12.72
CA ASP A 160 12.88 -0.14 13.24
C ASP A 160 11.57 -0.22 14.03
N GLY A 161 11.03 -1.42 14.21
CA GLY A 161 9.93 -1.73 15.12
C GLY A 161 8.54 -1.72 14.50
N ALA A 162 8.39 -1.71 13.17
CA ALA A 162 7.08 -1.85 12.54
C ALA A 162 6.41 -3.15 12.98
N GLU A 163 5.13 -3.10 13.26
CA GLU A 163 4.27 -4.21 13.67
C GLU A 163 3.31 -4.62 12.55
N VAL A 164 2.98 -3.65 11.69
CA VAL A 164 2.16 -3.81 10.50
C VAL A 164 2.90 -3.19 9.32
N ILE A 165 2.95 -3.88 8.18
CA ILE A 165 3.43 -3.37 6.91
C ILE A 165 2.24 -3.26 5.97
N LEU A 166 1.91 -2.03 5.56
CA LEU A 166 0.95 -1.76 4.49
C LEU A 166 1.68 -1.85 3.15
N ALA A 167 1.09 -2.58 2.21
CA ALA A 167 1.63 -2.81 0.89
C ALA A 167 0.63 -2.36 -0.19
N PRO A 168 0.48 -1.04 -0.42
CA PRO A 168 -0.35 -0.51 -1.50
C PRO A 168 0.27 -0.82 -2.86
N HIS A 169 -0.57 -1.26 -3.79
CA HIS A 169 -0.21 -1.63 -5.15
C HIS A 169 -1.09 -0.92 -6.18
N ALA A 170 -0.52 -0.70 -7.37
CA ALA A 170 -1.21 -0.49 -8.63
C ALA A 170 -0.64 -1.48 -9.67
N ALA A 171 -0.60 -2.75 -9.28
CA ALA A 171 -0.04 -3.81 -10.10
C ALA A 171 -0.90 -4.01 -11.35
N ARG A 172 -0.27 -3.81 -12.52
CA ARG A 172 -0.91 -3.93 -13.84
C ARG A 172 -0.79 -5.36 -14.36
N PHE A 173 -1.76 -5.76 -15.15
CA PHE A 173 -1.69 -6.93 -16.03
C PHE A 173 -1.81 -6.48 -17.48
N GLY A 174 -1.67 -7.41 -18.44
CA GLY A 174 -1.73 -7.11 -19.88
C GLY A 174 -3.11 -6.65 -20.38
N ALA A 175 -3.49 -7.06 -21.58
CA ALA A 175 -4.76 -6.68 -22.17
C ALA A 175 -5.96 -7.05 -21.28
N TRP A 176 -7.01 -6.21 -21.32
CA TRP A 176 -8.24 -6.48 -20.59
C TRP A 176 -8.88 -7.77 -21.09
N PRO A 177 -9.20 -8.75 -20.21
CA PRO A 177 -9.82 -9.99 -20.62
C PRO A 177 -11.21 -9.78 -21.23
N GLU A 178 -11.50 -10.49 -22.31
CA GLU A 178 -12.78 -10.35 -23.03
C GLU A 178 -13.95 -11.01 -22.28
N ASP A 179 -13.64 -12.04 -21.49
CA ASP A 179 -14.64 -12.84 -20.78
C ASP A 179 -14.43 -12.81 -19.24
N GLU A 180 -15.43 -13.29 -18.54
CA GLU A 180 -15.44 -13.37 -17.07
C GLU A 180 -14.34 -14.32 -16.55
N GLU A 181 -14.11 -15.45 -17.21
CA GLU A 181 -13.11 -16.41 -16.74
C GLU A 181 -11.69 -15.83 -16.83
N GLY A 182 -11.39 -15.09 -17.89
CA GLY A 182 -10.11 -14.38 -18.02
C GLY A 182 -9.91 -13.33 -16.92
N ARG A 183 -10.97 -12.59 -16.53
CA ARG A 183 -10.89 -11.65 -15.42
C ARG A 183 -10.65 -12.36 -14.08
N LYS A 184 -11.38 -13.44 -13.81
CA LYS A 184 -11.17 -14.30 -12.63
C LYS A 184 -9.75 -14.86 -12.56
N GLN A 185 -9.20 -15.27 -13.71
CA GLN A 185 -7.84 -15.76 -13.80
C GLN A 185 -6.82 -14.65 -13.47
N ALA A 186 -7.04 -13.40 -13.93
CA ALA A 186 -6.18 -12.27 -13.60
C ALA A 186 -6.17 -12.02 -12.08
N VAL A 187 -7.34 -12.00 -11.43
CA VAL A 187 -7.48 -11.84 -9.97
C VAL A 187 -6.76 -12.97 -9.23
N ARG A 188 -7.01 -14.22 -9.58
CA ARG A 188 -6.37 -15.40 -8.95
C ARG A 188 -4.84 -15.32 -9.02
N ARG A 189 -4.30 -15.03 -10.22
CA ARG A 189 -2.85 -14.96 -10.45
C ARG A 189 -2.16 -13.90 -9.61
N VAL A 190 -2.78 -12.72 -9.45
CA VAL A 190 -2.26 -11.63 -8.64
C VAL A 190 -2.27 -12.04 -7.16
N LYS A 191 -3.40 -12.56 -6.65
CA LYS A 191 -3.53 -13.02 -5.26
C LYS A 191 -2.54 -14.15 -4.93
N GLU A 192 -2.34 -15.14 -5.82
CA GLU A 192 -1.37 -16.23 -5.63
C GLU A 192 0.06 -15.73 -5.44
N ASN A 193 0.50 -14.77 -6.26
CA ASN A 193 1.83 -14.18 -6.11
C ASN A 193 1.99 -13.46 -4.77
N TRP A 194 0.99 -12.69 -4.35
CA TRP A 194 1.05 -11.98 -3.08
C TRP A 194 0.98 -12.91 -1.87
N ARG A 195 0.18 -13.97 -1.92
CA ARG A 195 0.16 -14.99 -0.87
C ARG A 195 1.56 -15.51 -0.59
N LEU A 196 2.33 -15.84 -1.64
CA LEU A 196 3.71 -16.31 -1.51
C LEU A 196 4.63 -15.24 -0.90
N VAL A 197 4.65 -14.06 -1.52
CA VAL A 197 5.58 -12.98 -1.14
C VAL A 197 5.30 -12.49 0.28
N HIS A 198 4.04 -12.18 0.59
CA HIS A 198 3.69 -11.58 1.87
C HIS A 198 3.64 -12.58 3.03
N ALA A 199 3.38 -13.86 2.78
CA ALA A 199 3.58 -14.91 3.79
C ALA A 199 5.03 -14.95 4.27
N CYS A 200 6.00 -14.92 3.33
CA CYS A 200 7.42 -14.85 3.68
C CYS A 200 7.76 -13.56 4.45
N ARG A 201 7.27 -12.38 3.98
CA ARG A 201 7.52 -11.10 4.65
C ARG A 201 7.02 -11.09 6.08
N SER A 202 5.80 -11.60 6.31
CA SER A 202 5.21 -11.70 7.64
C SER A 202 5.97 -12.66 8.54
N TYR A 203 6.22 -13.88 8.05
CA TYR A 203 6.92 -14.92 8.81
C TYR A 203 8.34 -14.50 9.24
N ASP A 204 9.12 -13.98 8.29
CA ASP A 204 10.52 -13.60 8.52
C ASP A 204 10.68 -12.43 9.49
N ASN A 205 9.68 -11.55 9.56
CA ASN A 205 9.75 -10.30 10.28
C ASN A 205 8.85 -10.26 11.53
N GLY A 206 7.94 -11.23 11.68
CA GLY A 206 6.99 -11.28 12.79
C GLY A 206 6.06 -10.06 12.81
N VAL A 207 5.53 -9.70 11.64
CA VAL A 207 4.65 -8.54 11.42
C VAL A 207 3.39 -8.96 10.66
N TYR A 208 2.33 -8.19 10.76
CA TYR A 208 1.26 -8.26 9.77
C TYR A 208 1.72 -7.64 8.45
N SER A 209 1.33 -8.24 7.33
CA SER A 209 1.53 -7.66 6.00
C SER A 209 0.20 -7.57 5.28
N ALA A 210 -0.21 -6.35 4.93
CA ALA A 210 -1.53 -6.03 4.41
C ALA A 210 -1.41 -5.43 3.00
N VAL A 211 -1.94 -6.13 2.00
CA VAL A 211 -1.88 -5.77 0.58
C VAL A 211 -3.20 -5.20 0.13
N VAL A 212 -3.15 -4.11 -0.62
CA VAL A 212 -4.30 -3.53 -1.32
C VAL A 212 -3.90 -3.11 -2.72
N ASN A 213 -4.71 -3.44 -3.73
CA ASN A 213 -4.43 -3.10 -5.13
C ASN A 213 -5.55 -2.28 -5.76
N THR A 214 -5.21 -1.47 -6.75
CA THR A 214 -6.19 -0.80 -7.61
C THR A 214 -7.03 -1.85 -8.36
N ALA A 215 -8.33 -1.59 -8.54
CA ALA A 215 -9.26 -2.42 -9.30
C ALA A 215 -9.73 -1.70 -10.57
N GLY A 216 -9.92 -2.44 -11.66
CA GLY A 216 -10.50 -1.91 -12.88
C GLY A 216 -9.49 -1.29 -13.85
N ARG A 217 -10.00 -0.45 -14.73
CA ARG A 217 -9.20 0.22 -15.76
C ARG A 217 -8.82 1.63 -15.30
N SER A 218 -7.53 1.92 -15.32
CA SER A 218 -7.02 3.28 -15.13
C SER A 218 -6.63 3.94 -16.46
N ALA A 219 -7.14 3.41 -17.57
CA ALA A 219 -6.78 3.84 -18.90
C ALA A 219 -7.16 5.30 -19.15
N LEU A 220 -6.22 6.03 -19.73
CA LEU A 220 -6.53 7.22 -20.49
C LEU A 220 -7.18 6.79 -21.81
N ASP A 221 -8.11 7.60 -22.33
CA ASP A 221 -8.63 7.40 -23.69
C ASP A 221 -7.55 7.88 -24.72
N ILE A 222 -6.39 7.24 -24.64
CA ILE A 222 -5.22 7.45 -25.48
C ILE A 222 -4.84 6.10 -26.08
N GLU A 223 -4.82 6.05 -27.39
CA GLU A 223 -4.44 4.83 -28.13
C GLU A 223 -3.07 4.29 -27.65
N GLY A 224 -3.02 3.01 -27.31
CA GLY A 224 -1.82 2.31 -26.85
C GLY A 224 -1.46 2.51 -25.37
N VAL A 225 -2.27 3.25 -24.59
CA VAL A 225 -2.09 3.37 -23.13
C VAL A 225 -3.15 2.56 -22.41
N GLU A 226 -2.78 1.39 -21.94
CA GLU A 226 -3.63 0.54 -21.10
C GLU A 226 -3.03 0.43 -19.69
N ALA A 227 -3.87 0.65 -18.68
CA ALA A 227 -3.53 0.40 -17.30
C ALA A 227 -4.69 -0.40 -16.67
N ASN A 228 -4.55 -1.71 -16.68
CA ASN A 228 -5.54 -2.67 -16.20
C ASN A 228 -5.07 -3.26 -14.87
N HIS A 229 -5.92 -3.22 -13.86
CA HIS A 229 -5.62 -3.64 -12.50
C HIS A 229 -6.63 -4.69 -12.02
N ALA A 230 -6.14 -5.77 -11.43
CA ALA A 230 -6.98 -6.91 -11.05
C ALA A 230 -7.71 -6.73 -9.71
N GLY A 231 -7.44 -5.65 -8.96
CA GLY A 231 -7.91 -5.59 -7.57
C GLY A 231 -7.15 -6.57 -6.67
N GLY A 232 -7.77 -6.93 -5.59
CA GLY A 232 -7.26 -7.89 -4.61
C GLY A 232 -6.73 -7.22 -3.35
N CYS A 233 -7.26 -7.68 -2.20
CA CYS A 233 -6.76 -7.36 -0.87
C CYS A 233 -6.43 -8.66 -0.14
N LEU A 234 -5.38 -8.67 0.65
CA LEU A 234 -5.08 -9.76 1.58
C LEU A 234 -4.26 -9.29 2.78
N VAL A 235 -4.37 -10.03 3.88
CA VAL A 235 -3.59 -9.82 5.09
C VAL A 235 -2.97 -11.14 5.54
N MET A 236 -1.66 -11.12 5.73
CA MET A 236 -0.91 -12.21 6.36
C MET A 236 -0.62 -11.87 7.83
N ASP A 237 -0.81 -12.85 8.71
CA ASP A 237 -0.50 -12.72 10.14
C ASP A 237 1.02 -12.84 10.42
N PRO A 238 1.50 -12.54 11.63
CA PRO A 238 2.93 -12.63 12.00
C PRO A 238 3.55 -14.03 11.92
N ARG A 239 2.75 -15.07 11.66
CA ARG A 239 3.19 -16.45 11.44
C ARG A 239 3.24 -16.82 9.94
N GLY A 240 2.89 -15.85 9.06
CA GLY A 240 2.81 -16.06 7.61
C GLY A 240 1.55 -16.81 7.17
N GLN A 241 0.51 -16.87 8.03
CA GLN A 241 -0.76 -17.47 7.69
C GLN A 241 -1.71 -16.40 7.14
N MET A 242 -2.66 -16.82 6.28
CA MET A 242 -3.71 -15.94 5.77
C MET A 242 -4.64 -15.54 6.92
N ALA A 243 -4.67 -14.26 7.28
CA ALA A 243 -5.61 -13.71 8.24
C ALA A 243 -6.95 -13.33 7.58
N ALA A 244 -6.88 -12.70 6.41
CA ALA A 244 -8.07 -12.32 5.63
C ALA A 244 -7.70 -12.11 4.15
N GLU A 245 -8.69 -12.26 3.26
CA GLU A 245 -8.57 -11.99 1.83
C GLU A 245 -9.89 -11.50 1.27
N SER A 246 -9.84 -10.58 0.28
CA SER A 246 -11.02 -10.12 -0.45
C SER A 246 -11.73 -11.30 -1.13
N VAL A 247 -13.06 -11.30 -1.07
CA VAL A 247 -13.87 -12.43 -1.56
C VAL A 247 -14.15 -12.37 -3.05
N SER A 248 -14.09 -11.18 -3.66
CA SER A 248 -14.34 -11.03 -5.09
C SER A 248 -13.39 -11.89 -5.92
N GLU A 249 -13.98 -12.64 -6.85
CA GLU A 249 -13.27 -13.42 -7.85
C GLU A 249 -13.16 -12.69 -9.19
N ASP A 250 -13.91 -11.60 -9.39
CA ASP A 250 -13.84 -10.72 -10.58
C ASP A 250 -13.16 -9.39 -10.22
N ILE A 251 -12.95 -8.54 -11.21
CA ILE A 251 -12.33 -7.21 -11.05
C ILE A 251 -13.41 -6.24 -10.59
N GLU A 252 -13.56 -6.11 -9.28
CA GLU A 252 -14.58 -5.29 -8.62
C GLU A 252 -13.99 -4.42 -7.52
N GLU A 253 -14.68 -3.34 -7.19
CA GLU A 253 -14.37 -2.56 -6.00
C GLU A 253 -14.88 -3.28 -4.76
N GLU A 254 -14.04 -3.39 -3.74
CA GLU A 254 -14.35 -4.12 -2.51
C GLU A 254 -13.60 -3.54 -1.32
N MET A 255 -14.20 -3.60 -0.14
CA MET A 255 -13.55 -3.29 1.12
C MET A 255 -13.37 -4.58 1.94
N LEU A 256 -12.14 -4.90 2.29
CA LEU A 256 -11.80 -5.97 3.23
C LEU A 256 -11.61 -5.38 4.62
N LEU A 257 -12.39 -5.83 5.59
CA LEU A 257 -12.22 -5.50 7.01
C LEU A 257 -11.58 -6.67 7.74
N VAL A 258 -10.61 -6.37 8.62
CA VAL A 258 -9.90 -7.37 9.42
C VAL A 258 -9.44 -6.81 10.75
N ASP A 259 -9.67 -7.56 11.82
CA ASP A 259 -9.12 -7.26 13.14
C ASP A 259 -7.68 -7.80 13.24
N LEU A 260 -6.74 -6.92 13.53
CA LEU A 260 -5.33 -7.27 13.73
C LEU A 260 -5.06 -7.42 15.23
N ASP A 261 -4.83 -8.67 15.66
CA ASP A 261 -4.58 -8.99 17.06
C ASP A 261 -3.17 -8.59 17.50
N GLY A 262 -3.09 -7.63 18.43
CA GLY A 262 -1.82 -7.14 18.97
C GLY A 262 -1.04 -8.18 19.75
N GLU A 263 -1.70 -9.12 20.39
CA GLU A 263 -1.01 -10.18 21.15
C GLU A 263 -0.25 -11.14 20.23
N MET A 264 -0.74 -11.40 19.02
CA MET A 264 -0.09 -12.27 18.06
C MET A 264 1.32 -11.77 17.65
N VAL A 265 1.49 -10.46 17.46
CA VAL A 265 2.81 -9.84 17.22
C VAL A 265 3.70 -10.01 18.44
N ALA A 266 3.17 -9.74 19.64
CA ALA A 266 3.91 -9.85 20.89
C ALA A 266 4.36 -11.29 21.17
N GLU A 267 3.48 -12.27 20.97
CA GLU A 267 3.81 -13.70 21.09
C GLU A 267 4.94 -14.11 20.13
N ARG A 268 4.83 -13.70 18.85
CA ARG A 268 5.85 -14.02 17.84
C ARG A 268 7.21 -13.45 18.21
N ARG A 269 7.25 -12.23 18.73
CA ARG A 269 8.50 -11.55 19.12
C ARG A 269 9.11 -12.08 20.43
N ARG A 270 8.33 -12.71 21.31
CA ARG A 270 8.83 -13.35 22.55
C ARG A 270 9.43 -14.72 22.33
N GLN A 271 9.30 -15.34 21.15
CA GLN A 271 9.87 -16.65 20.87
C GLN A 271 11.40 -16.61 20.92
N ALA A 272 12.02 -17.54 21.63
CA ALA A 272 13.47 -17.57 21.85
C ALA A 272 14.32 -17.63 20.57
N CYS A 273 13.76 -18.17 19.49
CA CYS A 273 14.42 -18.25 18.17
C CYS A 273 13.84 -17.24 17.17
N PHE A 274 13.30 -16.11 17.65
CA PHE A 274 12.75 -15.11 16.75
C PHE A 274 13.86 -14.42 15.94
N ASN A 275 13.66 -14.34 14.64
CA ASN A 275 14.66 -13.92 13.64
C ASN A 275 15.34 -12.58 13.96
N LEU A 276 14.59 -11.58 14.46
CA LEU A 276 15.15 -10.25 14.77
C LEU A 276 16.09 -10.29 15.98
N GLN A 277 15.90 -11.20 16.93
CA GLN A 277 16.74 -11.34 18.12
C GLN A 277 18.05 -12.09 17.83
N THR A 278 18.01 -13.02 16.87
CA THR A 278 19.13 -13.93 16.57
C THR A 278 19.92 -13.55 15.31
N ARG A 279 19.53 -12.49 14.62
CA ARG A 279 20.21 -12.04 13.40
C ARG A 279 21.66 -11.61 13.65
N ARG A 280 22.50 -11.81 12.68
CA ARG A 280 23.95 -11.50 12.69
C ARG A 280 24.26 -10.44 11.63
N PRO A 281 23.90 -9.13 11.85
CA PRO A 281 24.05 -8.08 10.84
C PRO A 281 25.49 -7.89 10.35
N GLU A 282 26.49 -8.25 11.16
CA GLU A 282 27.89 -8.17 10.80
C GLU A 282 28.30 -9.05 9.61
N VAL A 283 27.48 -10.03 9.21
CA VAL A 283 27.73 -10.88 8.03
C VAL A 283 27.00 -10.39 6.77
N PHE A 284 26.16 -9.35 6.87
CA PHE A 284 25.30 -8.87 5.79
C PHE A 284 25.94 -7.76 4.94
N GLY A 285 27.25 -7.55 5.07
CA GLY A 285 27.95 -6.47 4.32
C GLY A 285 27.80 -6.51 2.80
N ALA A 286 27.49 -7.67 2.22
CA ALA A 286 27.20 -7.79 0.79
C ALA A 286 25.95 -7.02 0.36
N LEU A 287 24.93 -6.86 1.24
CA LEU A 287 23.69 -6.17 0.94
C LEU A 287 23.84 -4.65 0.75
N VAL A 288 24.93 -4.07 1.24
CA VAL A 288 25.19 -2.63 1.17
C VAL A 288 26.30 -2.27 0.18
N ARG A 289 26.77 -3.22 -0.62
CA ARG A 289 27.73 -2.95 -1.68
C ARG A 289 26.98 -2.44 -2.92
N PRO A 290 27.46 -1.35 -3.56
CA PRO A 290 26.92 -0.97 -4.85
C PRO A 290 27.06 -2.12 -5.87
N THR A 291 26.07 -2.27 -6.75
CA THR A 291 26.22 -3.08 -7.97
C THR A 291 27.07 -2.30 -8.95
N GLU A 292 28.14 -2.91 -9.47
CA GLU A 292 29.02 -2.31 -10.50
C GLU A 292 28.28 -2.15 -11.83
#